data_db16ecdc5b434870b8c2b799597135a5
#
_entry.id   db16ecdc5b434870b8c2b799597135a5
#
_cell.length_a   1.000
_cell.length_b   1.000
_cell.length_c   1.000
_cell.angle_alpha   90.00
_cell.angle_beta   90.00
_cell.angle_gamma   90.00
#
_symmetry.space_group_name_H-M   'P 1'
#
loop_
_entity.id
_entity.type
_entity.pdbx_description
1 polymer ?
#
loop_
_entity_poly.entity_id
_entity_poly.type
_entity_poly.pdbx_seq_one_letter_code
_entity_poly.pdbx_strand_id
1 'polypeptide(L)'
;MSVGRMEGWNVGTVLAVLALSIIPTFQLSAQTDARLLEALRLAQSGQVDSGRAIVRRLLATLPPGDSSFPQALLAAAKIAPDARTVASNLNRIVVEYGTGPWADDALLLLTQLYFAQHDPAQTVQFAERLNSDYPDSPFRPRASFYAARAYFELKNETRGCELIRQALDGAGDDVEFKNQVSFYASRCGAPATPTTTAATPTSTDTGSKATTPLPHAYAVQVLAVKSAAQVDDMLTRLKVMGFVARVVRDSSGFFKVRVGHYATRDEAVRTQQRLKQKVGGQPFVVDEP
;
A
#
# COMPACT_ATOMS: atom_id res chain seq x y z
N MET A 1 34.22 -16.77 89.84
CA MET A 1 32.84 -16.33 90.02
C MET A 1 32.62 -15.20 89.05
N SER A 2 31.86 -15.38 88.13
CA SER A 2 30.98 -14.45 87.38
C SER A 2 30.80 -14.87 85.92
N VAL A 3 29.58 -15.14 85.63
CA VAL A 3 29.08 -15.66 84.38
C VAL A 3 28.99 -14.55 83.37
N GLY A 4 29.69 -14.64 82.23
CA GLY A 4 29.55 -13.72 81.09
C GLY A 4 28.54 -14.25 80.08
N ARG A 5 27.48 -13.53 79.92
CA ARG A 5 26.32 -13.81 79.07
C ARG A 5 26.70 -13.59 77.60
N MET A 6 26.53 -14.58 76.73
CA MET A 6 26.60 -14.44 75.27
C MET A 6 25.32 -13.73 74.79
N GLU A 7 25.52 -12.57 74.21
CA GLU A 7 24.45 -11.88 73.48
C GLU A 7 24.49 -12.25 72.01
N GLY A 8 23.33 -12.62 71.49
CA GLY A 8 23.14 -13.17 70.19
C GLY A 8 23.34 -12.14 69.05
N TRP A 9 23.97 -12.59 68.02
CA TRP A 9 24.06 -11.85 66.74
C TRP A 9 22.73 -11.96 66.02
N ASN A 10 21.99 -10.85 65.94
CA ASN A 10 20.88 -10.65 65.08
C ASN A 10 21.41 -10.58 63.66
N VAL A 11 21.17 -11.61 62.89
CA VAL A 11 21.34 -11.60 61.43
C VAL A 11 20.17 -10.78 60.87
N GLY A 12 20.37 -9.46 60.80
CA GLY A 12 19.52 -8.54 60.10
C GLY A 12 19.57 -8.84 58.61
N THR A 13 18.51 -9.46 58.12
CA THR A 13 18.25 -9.68 56.72
C THR A 13 18.17 -8.33 56.00
N VAL A 14 19.24 -7.98 55.30
CA VAL A 14 19.24 -6.82 54.38
C VAL A 14 18.46 -7.29 53.13
N LEU A 15 17.16 -7.12 53.17
CA LEU A 15 16.32 -7.10 51.96
C LEU A 15 16.67 -5.85 51.17
N ALA A 16 17.62 -5.99 50.27
CA ALA A 16 17.82 -5.01 49.17
C ALA A 16 16.60 -5.06 48.27
N VAL A 17 15.65 -4.18 48.54
CA VAL A 17 14.55 -3.89 47.64
C VAL A 17 15.17 -3.18 46.42
N LEU A 18 15.50 -3.98 45.39
CA LEU A 18 15.71 -3.50 44.04
C LEU A 18 14.37 -2.93 43.56
N ALA A 19 14.13 -1.65 43.84
CA ALA A 19 13.12 -0.87 43.18
C ALA A 19 13.55 -0.81 41.69
N LEU A 20 13.06 -1.76 40.89
CA LEU A 20 13.00 -1.63 39.46
C LEU A 20 12.13 -0.38 39.21
N SER A 21 12.79 0.73 38.98
CA SER A 21 12.18 1.91 38.40
C SER A 21 11.69 1.51 37.00
N ILE A 22 10.46 1.07 36.91
CA ILE A 22 9.73 1.00 35.67
C ILE A 22 9.57 2.46 35.26
N ILE A 23 10.57 3.00 34.55
CA ILE A 23 10.40 4.22 33.78
C ILE A 23 9.34 3.82 32.76
N PRO A 24 8.11 4.39 32.81
CA PRO A 24 7.20 4.23 31.70
C PRO A 24 7.96 4.81 30.52
N THR A 25 8.37 3.95 29.59
CA THR A 25 8.71 4.39 28.25
C THR A 25 7.44 5.04 27.72
N PHE A 26 7.35 6.36 27.91
CA PHE A 26 6.41 7.18 27.18
C PHE A 26 6.77 6.92 25.71
N GLN A 27 6.07 5.97 25.12
CA GLN A 27 5.91 5.97 23.69
C GLN A 27 5.18 7.28 23.41
N LEU A 28 5.96 8.28 23.01
CA LEU A 28 5.44 9.46 22.36
C LEU A 28 4.84 8.98 21.04
N SER A 29 3.70 8.32 21.12
CA SER A 29 2.79 8.24 19.99
C SER A 29 2.58 9.69 19.62
N ALA A 30 3.03 10.09 18.45
CA ALA A 30 2.78 11.43 17.93
C ALA A 30 1.27 11.60 17.87
N GLN A 31 0.70 12.11 18.98
CA GLN A 31 -0.76 12.32 19.08
C GLN A 31 -1.10 13.38 18.06
N THR A 32 -1.90 12.98 17.09
CA THR A 32 -2.38 13.90 16.07
C THR A 32 -3.19 15.00 16.74
N ASP A 33 -2.81 16.24 16.53
CA ASP A 33 -3.54 17.40 17.07
C ASP A 33 -5.01 17.32 16.64
N ALA A 34 -5.93 17.36 17.60
CA ALA A 34 -7.37 17.24 17.35
C ALA A 34 -7.89 18.29 16.35
N ARG A 35 -7.27 19.47 16.33
CA ARG A 35 -7.61 20.54 15.38
C ARG A 35 -7.24 20.16 13.94
N LEU A 36 -6.15 19.40 13.73
CA LEU A 36 -5.76 18.90 12.41
C LEU A 36 -6.71 17.80 11.94
N LEU A 37 -7.13 16.91 12.85
CA LEU A 37 -8.16 15.91 12.53
C LEU A 37 -9.47 16.55 12.11
N GLU A 38 -9.90 17.58 12.82
CA GLU A 38 -11.11 18.33 12.47
C GLU A 38 -10.98 19.04 11.11
N ALA A 39 -9.82 19.65 10.83
CA ALA A 39 -9.56 20.28 9.54
C ALA A 39 -9.65 19.28 8.38
N LEU A 40 -9.07 18.09 8.54
CA LEU A 40 -9.13 17.02 7.54
C LEU A 40 -10.56 16.46 7.38
N ARG A 41 -11.30 16.31 8.49
CA ARG A 41 -12.70 15.89 8.48
C ARG A 41 -13.59 16.88 7.72
N LEU A 42 -13.43 18.19 7.98
CA LEU A 42 -14.13 19.24 7.24
C LEU A 42 -13.83 19.18 5.74
N ALA A 43 -12.56 18.99 5.39
CA ALA A 43 -12.19 18.86 3.98
C ALA A 43 -12.85 17.64 3.31
N GLN A 44 -12.90 16.50 4.00
CA GLN A 44 -13.58 15.28 3.51
C GLN A 44 -15.09 15.45 3.37
N SER A 45 -15.71 16.27 4.21
CA SER A 45 -17.15 16.61 4.12
C SER A 45 -17.47 17.71 3.09
N GLY A 46 -16.50 18.13 2.28
CA GLY A 46 -16.67 19.18 1.27
C GLY A 46 -16.43 20.61 1.76
N GLN A 47 -16.21 20.82 3.06
CA GLN A 47 -15.91 22.12 3.66
C GLN A 47 -14.38 22.41 3.63
N VAL A 48 -13.78 22.30 2.45
CA VAL A 48 -12.33 22.37 2.27
C VAL A 48 -11.75 23.70 2.74
N ASP A 49 -12.43 24.82 2.46
CA ASP A 49 -11.94 26.15 2.87
C ASP A 49 -11.92 26.34 4.38
N SER A 50 -12.91 25.78 5.08
CA SER A 50 -12.95 25.77 6.54
C SER A 50 -11.77 24.96 7.11
N GLY A 51 -11.50 23.78 6.56
CA GLY A 51 -10.34 22.98 6.92
C GLY A 51 -9.02 23.70 6.68
N ARG A 52 -8.87 24.35 5.51
CA ARG A 52 -7.68 25.18 5.18
C ARG A 52 -7.49 26.35 6.15
N ALA A 53 -8.58 26.99 6.56
CA ALA A 53 -8.51 28.09 7.52
C ALA A 53 -7.99 27.65 8.89
N ILE A 54 -8.38 26.48 9.37
CA ILE A 54 -7.87 25.89 10.62
C ILE A 54 -6.38 25.62 10.51
N VAL A 55 -5.96 24.88 9.47
CA VAL A 55 -4.54 24.52 9.28
C VAL A 55 -3.66 25.76 9.12
N ARG A 56 -4.09 26.74 8.35
CA ARG A 56 -3.38 28.01 8.17
C ARG A 56 -3.19 28.77 9.48
N ARG A 57 -4.23 28.81 10.35
CA ARG A 57 -4.13 29.41 11.68
C ARG A 57 -3.13 28.66 12.56
N LEU A 58 -3.15 27.34 12.53
CA LEU A 58 -2.19 26.51 13.26
C LEU A 58 -0.75 26.79 12.84
N LEU A 59 -0.48 26.77 11.54
CA LEU A 59 0.86 27.07 10.99
C LEU A 59 1.34 28.50 11.32
N ALA A 60 0.42 29.44 11.51
CA ALA A 60 0.74 30.82 11.91
C ALA A 60 1.03 30.96 13.42
N THR A 61 0.55 30.04 14.24
CA THR A 61 0.67 30.11 15.71
C THR A 61 1.67 29.13 16.31
N LEU A 62 1.92 28.00 15.64
CA LEU A 62 2.90 27.01 16.07
C LEU A 62 4.32 27.50 15.74
N PRO A 63 5.26 27.44 16.67
CA PRO A 63 6.68 27.68 16.35
C PRO A 63 7.20 26.52 15.49
N PRO A 64 8.17 26.79 14.57
CA PRO A 64 8.75 25.75 13.71
C PRO A 64 9.41 24.58 14.48
N GLY A 65 9.85 24.80 15.72
CA GLY A 65 10.41 23.75 16.58
C GLY A 65 9.37 22.89 17.30
N ASP A 66 8.09 23.18 17.16
CA ASP A 66 7.02 22.37 17.74
C ASP A 66 6.87 21.04 16.98
N SER A 67 6.74 19.94 17.70
CA SER A 67 6.58 18.59 17.11
C SER A 67 5.32 18.45 16.26
N SER A 68 4.32 19.30 16.47
CA SER A 68 3.06 19.34 15.70
C SER A 68 3.21 20.16 14.39
N PHE A 69 4.28 20.92 14.23
CA PHE A 69 4.45 21.77 13.04
C PHE A 69 4.58 20.97 11.75
N PRO A 70 5.42 19.90 11.65
CA PRO A 70 5.49 19.07 10.46
C PRO A 70 4.16 18.33 10.18
N GLN A 71 3.41 17.97 11.23
CA GLN A 71 2.08 17.40 11.09
C GLN A 71 1.08 18.40 10.49
N ALA A 72 1.16 19.68 10.89
CA ALA A 72 0.34 20.75 10.29
C ALA A 72 0.72 21.00 8.83
N LEU A 73 2.00 20.93 8.47
CA LEU A 73 2.45 20.98 7.07
C LEU A 73 1.91 19.81 6.25
N LEU A 74 1.91 18.58 6.82
CA LEU A 74 1.35 17.40 6.17
C LEU A 74 -0.17 17.56 5.93
N ALA A 75 -0.91 18.05 6.92
CA ALA A 75 -2.32 18.35 6.78
C ALA A 75 -2.56 19.44 5.72
N ALA A 76 -1.73 20.51 5.71
CA ALA A 76 -1.80 21.55 4.68
C ALA A 76 -1.59 20.98 3.28
N ALA A 77 -0.64 20.06 3.10
CA ALA A 77 -0.41 19.39 1.83
C ALA A 77 -1.63 18.57 1.38
N LYS A 78 -2.23 17.80 2.31
CA LYS A 78 -3.39 16.94 2.00
C LYS A 78 -4.64 17.70 1.53
N ILE A 79 -4.79 18.97 1.93
CA ILE A 79 -5.97 19.81 1.58
C ILE A 79 -5.58 21.03 0.72
N ALA A 80 -4.39 21.04 0.15
CA ALA A 80 -3.89 22.12 -0.68
C ALA A 80 -4.73 22.26 -1.97
N PRO A 81 -4.85 23.48 -2.52
CA PRO A 81 -5.64 23.71 -3.72
C PRO A 81 -4.94 23.28 -5.01
N ASP A 82 -3.62 23.15 -4.98
CA ASP A 82 -2.82 22.89 -6.17
C ASP A 82 -1.55 22.07 -5.86
N ALA A 83 -1.02 21.43 -6.90
CA ALA A 83 0.14 20.55 -6.80
C ALA A 83 1.42 21.27 -6.34
N ARG A 84 1.59 22.56 -6.66
CA ARG A 84 2.77 23.32 -6.25
C ARG A 84 2.78 23.52 -4.73
N THR A 85 1.64 23.87 -4.17
CA THR A 85 1.46 24.02 -2.72
C THR A 85 1.63 22.68 -2.00
N VAL A 86 1.12 21.57 -2.57
CA VAL A 86 1.38 20.22 -2.08
C VAL A 86 2.87 19.95 -2.02
N ALA A 87 3.57 20.09 -3.14
CA ALA A 87 5.01 19.84 -3.24
C ALA A 87 5.82 20.72 -2.28
N SER A 88 5.49 22.00 -2.16
CA SER A 88 6.18 22.94 -1.27
C SER A 88 6.09 22.50 0.20
N ASN A 89 4.89 22.18 0.69
CA ASN A 89 4.70 21.75 2.07
C ASN A 89 5.39 20.42 2.36
N LEU A 90 5.28 19.45 1.46
CA LEU A 90 5.91 18.13 1.62
C LEU A 90 7.43 18.20 1.56
N ASN A 91 8.01 18.96 0.61
CA ASN A 91 9.45 19.17 0.54
C ASN A 91 10.00 19.84 1.81
N ARG A 92 9.23 20.78 2.37
CA ARG A 92 9.61 21.40 3.64
C ARG A 92 9.72 20.38 4.78
N ILE A 93 8.78 19.43 4.86
CA ILE A 93 8.86 18.33 5.83
C ILE A 93 10.13 17.51 5.60
N VAL A 94 10.38 17.09 4.38
CA VAL A 94 11.51 16.22 4.02
C VAL A 94 12.86 16.90 4.27
N VAL A 95 12.95 18.23 4.11
CA VAL A 95 14.21 18.99 4.27
C VAL A 95 14.42 19.44 5.72
N GLU A 96 13.39 20.01 6.35
CA GLU A 96 13.53 20.62 7.68
C GLU A 96 13.27 19.62 8.82
N TYR A 97 12.47 18.57 8.56
CA TYR A 97 11.99 17.60 9.56
C TYR A 97 12.29 16.15 9.17
N GLY A 98 13.32 15.92 8.37
CA GLY A 98 13.67 14.61 7.81
C GLY A 98 13.93 13.49 8.81
N THR A 99 14.27 13.81 10.08
CA THR A 99 14.43 12.82 11.15
C THR A 99 13.14 12.59 11.95
N GLY A 100 12.07 13.31 11.61
CA GLY A 100 10.81 13.25 12.32
C GLY A 100 9.88 12.14 11.78
N PRO A 101 8.80 11.83 12.53
CA PRO A 101 7.89 10.70 12.22
C PRO A 101 7.00 10.93 11.00
N TRP A 102 7.07 12.09 10.34
CA TRP A 102 6.19 12.45 9.21
C TRP A 102 6.93 12.55 7.88
N ALA A 103 8.24 12.30 7.88
CA ALA A 103 9.07 12.49 6.71
C ALA A 103 8.87 11.39 5.66
N ASP A 104 8.64 10.15 6.07
CA ASP A 104 8.33 9.04 5.19
C ASP A 104 6.92 9.14 4.61
N ASP A 105 5.90 9.63 5.38
CA ASP A 105 4.60 10.04 4.84
C ASP A 105 4.76 11.09 3.73
N ALA A 106 5.57 12.12 3.97
CA ALA A 106 5.79 13.19 3.01
C ALA A 106 6.47 12.68 1.74
N LEU A 107 7.44 11.78 1.85
CA LEU A 107 8.12 11.15 0.72
C LEU A 107 7.16 10.28 -0.10
N LEU A 108 6.29 9.50 0.56
CA LEU A 108 5.27 8.72 -0.15
C LEU A 108 4.32 9.64 -0.91
N LEU A 109 3.84 10.72 -0.29
CA LEU A 109 2.93 11.67 -0.94
C LEU A 109 3.60 12.42 -2.11
N LEU A 110 4.89 12.77 -2.01
CA LEU A 110 5.67 13.31 -3.14
C LEU A 110 5.79 12.30 -4.27
N THR A 111 6.08 11.05 -3.94
CA THR A 111 6.13 9.96 -4.92
C THR A 111 4.79 9.85 -5.69
N GLN A 112 3.67 9.87 -4.97
CA GLN A 112 2.34 9.79 -5.57
C GLN A 112 2.01 11.04 -6.41
N LEU A 113 2.39 12.22 -5.93
CA LEU A 113 2.19 13.48 -6.63
C LEU A 113 2.89 13.49 -7.99
N TYR A 114 4.19 13.18 -8.01
CA TYR A 114 4.96 13.18 -9.26
C TYR A 114 4.56 12.03 -10.19
N PHE A 115 4.15 10.90 -9.63
CA PHE A 115 3.56 9.84 -10.42
C PHE A 115 2.26 10.29 -11.12
N ALA A 116 1.39 11.01 -10.42
CA ALA A 116 0.17 11.57 -10.99
C ALA A 116 0.44 12.66 -12.03
N GLN A 117 1.58 13.35 -11.93
CA GLN A 117 2.03 14.35 -12.91
C GLN A 117 2.75 13.74 -14.13
N HIS A 118 2.87 12.41 -14.20
CA HIS A 118 3.64 11.70 -15.22
C HIS A 118 5.12 12.14 -15.28
N ASP A 119 5.70 12.39 -14.11
CA ASP A 119 7.14 12.63 -13.95
C ASP A 119 7.80 11.38 -13.33
N PRO A 120 8.20 10.40 -14.15
CA PRO A 120 8.78 9.16 -13.64
C PRO A 120 10.13 9.37 -12.97
N ALA A 121 10.90 10.39 -13.36
CA ALA A 121 12.21 10.66 -12.77
C ALA A 121 12.08 11.12 -11.32
N GLN A 122 11.21 12.09 -11.05
CA GLN A 122 10.92 12.54 -9.69
C GLN A 122 10.23 11.44 -8.85
N THR A 123 9.33 10.68 -9.47
CA THR A 123 8.67 9.53 -8.80
C THR A 123 9.71 8.55 -8.25
N VAL A 124 10.67 8.15 -9.09
CA VAL A 124 11.77 7.25 -8.70
C VAL A 124 12.61 7.89 -7.59
N GLN A 125 13.00 9.16 -7.74
CA GLN A 125 13.85 9.86 -6.79
C GLN A 125 13.26 9.85 -5.37
N PHE A 126 11.99 10.21 -5.21
CA PHE A 126 11.35 10.27 -3.90
C PHE A 126 11.05 8.89 -3.33
N ALA A 127 10.66 7.93 -4.16
CA ALA A 127 10.43 6.55 -3.72
C ALA A 127 11.72 5.86 -3.28
N GLU A 128 12.81 6.00 -4.02
CA GLU A 128 14.10 5.44 -3.63
C GLU A 128 14.65 6.09 -2.38
N ARG A 129 14.47 7.41 -2.21
CA ARG A 129 14.81 8.10 -0.99
C ARG A 129 14.05 7.56 0.22
N LEU A 130 12.73 7.32 0.08
CA LEU A 130 11.94 6.68 1.15
C LEU A 130 12.52 5.29 1.48
N ASN A 131 12.81 4.48 0.47
CA ASN A 131 13.30 3.12 0.67
C ASN A 131 14.68 3.07 1.32
N SER A 132 15.56 4.06 1.04
CA SER A 132 16.93 4.12 1.58
C SER A 132 16.98 4.75 2.96
N ASP A 133 16.30 5.89 3.15
CA ASP A 133 16.43 6.71 4.35
C ASP A 133 15.55 6.20 5.50
N TYR A 134 14.46 5.45 5.16
CA TYR A 134 13.49 4.94 6.13
C TYR A 134 13.26 3.42 5.95
N PRO A 135 14.26 2.59 6.29
CA PRO A 135 14.19 1.13 6.06
C PRO A 135 13.06 0.43 6.81
N ASP A 136 12.59 0.99 7.92
CA ASP A 136 11.51 0.43 8.74
C ASP A 136 10.13 1.04 8.44
N SER A 137 10.04 1.93 7.45
CA SER A 137 8.78 2.57 7.09
C SER A 137 7.76 1.57 6.53
N PRO A 138 6.51 1.59 7.03
CA PRO A 138 5.43 0.76 6.48
C PRO A 138 5.02 1.18 5.06
N PHE A 139 5.50 2.33 4.58
CA PHE A 139 5.18 2.85 3.26
C PHE A 139 6.10 2.35 2.15
N ARG A 140 7.20 1.67 2.48
CA ARG A 140 8.16 1.14 1.50
C ARG A 140 7.54 0.28 0.40
N PRO A 141 6.62 -0.66 0.70
CA PRO A 141 6.00 -1.46 -0.35
C PRO A 141 5.24 -0.61 -1.37
N ARG A 142 4.53 0.41 -0.90
CA ARG A 142 3.79 1.33 -1.77
C ARG A 142 4.73 2.23 -2.57
N ALA A 143 5.80 2.75 -1.96
CA ALA A 143 6.83 3.52 -2.66
C ALA A 143 7.51 2.68 -3.74
N SER A 144 7.91 1.43 -3.43
CA SER A 144 8.48 0.49 -4.39
C SER A 144 7.53 0.21 -5.56
N PHE A 145 6.24 0.10 -5.31
CA PHE A 145 5.24 -0.09 -6.37
C PHE A 145 5.15 1.10 -7.32
N TYR A 146 5.12 2.33 -6.80
CA TYR A 146 5.13 3.53 -7.65
C TYR A 146 6.44 3.68 -8.43
N ALA A 147 7.58 3.43 -7.77
CA ALA A 147 8.88 3.44 -8.44
C ALA A 147 8.97 2.39 -9.54
N ALA A 148 8.47 1.18 -9.31
CA ALA A 148 8.43 0.12 -10.32
C ALA A 148 7.68 0.56 -11.58
N ARG A 149 6.51 1.18 -11.40
CA ARG A 149 5.70 1.68 -12.51
C ARG A 149 6.42 2.81 -13.26
N ALA A 150 7.09 3.71 -12.53
CA ALA A 150 7.89 4.76 -13.12
C ALA A 150 9.10 4.20 -13.90
N TYR A 151 9.77 3.15 -13.38
CA TYR A 151 10.84 2.49 -14.12
C TYR A 151 10.35 1.79 -15.39
N PHE A 152 9.13 1.25 -15.40
CA PHE A 152 8.54 0.72 -16.63
C PHE A 152 8.29 1.82 -17.67
N GLU A 153 7.89 3.02 -17.26
CA GLU A 153 7.78 4.18 -18.16
C GLU A 153 9.16 4.60 -18.70
N LEU A 154 10.20 4.54 -17.85
CA LEU A 154 11.60 4.79 -18.23
C LEU A 154 12.26 3.64 -19.01
N LYS A 155 11.50 2.59 -19.35
CA LYS A 155 11.98 1.38 -20.07
C LYS A 155 13.04 0.57 -19.33
N ASN A 156 13.12 0.71 -18.02
CA ASN A 156 13.97 -0.10 -17.16
C ASN A 156 13.17 -1.26 -16.53
N GLU A 157 12.89 -2.28 -17.36
CA GLU A 157 12.09 -3.44 -16.95
C GLU A 157 12.72 -4.20 -15.79
N THR A 158 14.05 -4.35 -15.79
CA THR A 158 14.79 -5.10 -14.76
C THR A 158 14.56 -4.49 -13.38
N ARG A 159 14.80 -3.17 -13.25
CA ARG A 159 14.62 -2.48 -11.97
C ARG A 159 13.14 -2.42 -11.57
N GLY A 160 12.26 -2.19 -12.54
CA GLY A 160 10.81 -2.24 -12.30
C GLY A 160 10.37 -3.56 -11.72
N CYS A 161 10.82 -4.68 -12.28
CA CYS A 161 10.45 -6.02 -11.80
C CYS A 161 11.05 -6.36 -10.43
N GLU A 162 12.25 -5.87 -10.12
CA GLU A 162 12.83 -6.01 -8.79
C GLU A 162 11.96 -5.31 -7.73
N LEU A 163 11.55 -4.08 -8.02
CA LEU A 163 10.70 -3.29 -7.12
C LEU A 163 9.28 -3.85 -6.99
N ILE A 164 8.72 -4.47 -8.04
CA ILE A 164 7.46 -5.22 -7.95
C ILE A 164 7.58 -6.36 -6.93
N ARG A 165 8.68 -7.13 -6.95
CA ARG A 165 8.90 -8.19 -5.95
C ARG A 165 8.99 -7.62 -4.55
N GLN A 166 9.78 -6.54 -4.35
CA GLN A 166 9.86 -5.87 -3.04
C GLN A 166 8.51 -5.37 -2.55
N ALA A 167 7.67 -4.86 -3.44
CA ALA A 167 6.32 -4.41 -3.09
C ALA A 167 5.41 -5.58 -2.69
N LEU A 168 5.50 -6.74 -3.36
CA LEU A 168 4.75 -7.94 -3.01
C LEU A 168 5.18 -8.52 -1.66
N ASP A 169 6.48 -8.62 -1.44
CA ASP A 169 7.06 -9.17 -0.21
C ASP A 169 6.67 -8.32 1.01
N GLY A 170 6.60 -7.00 0.84
CA GLY A 170 6.24 -6.07 1.90
C GLY A 170 4.75 -5.77 2.03
N ALA A 171 3.88 -6.34 1.20
CA ALA A 171 2.46 -5.99 1.16
C ALA A 171 1.64 -6.50 2.37
N GLY A 172 2.25 -7.33 3.25
CA GLY A 172 1.59 -7.84 4.46
C GLY A 172 0.23 -8.47 4.16
N ASP A 173 -0.81 -8.10 4.91
CA ASP A 173 -2.18 -8.62 4.73
C ASP A 173 -3.07 -7.72 3.84
N ASP A 174 -2.51 -6.69 3.19
CA ASP A 174 -3.25 -5.81 2.29
C ASP A 174 -3.54 -6.52 0.96
N VAL A 175 -4.64 -7.25 0.93
CA VAL A 175 -5.07 -8.05 -0.24
C VAL A 175 -5.30 -7.18 -1.47
N GLU A 176 -5.86 -5.98 -1.29
CA GLU A 176 -6.12 -5.05 -2.41
C GLU A 176 -4.79 -4.58 -3.03
N PHE A 177 -3.85 -4.20 -2.19
CA PHE A 177 -2.53 -3.79 -2.64
C PHE A 177 -1.78 -4.96 -3.31
N LYS A 178 -1.82 -6.18 -2.74
CA LYS A 178 -1.26 -7.38 -3.37
C LYS A 178 -1.84 -7.62 -4.76
N ASN A 179 -3.15 -7.49 -4.93
CA ASN A 179 -3.79 -7.67 -6.23
C ASN A 179 -3.32 -6.62 -7.24
N GLN A 180 -3.18 -5.36 -6.81
CA GLN A 180 -2.67 -4.30 -7.67
C GLN A 180 -1.23 -4.59 -8.12
N VAL A 181 -0.36 -4.98 -7.19
CA VAL A 181 1.05 -5.29 -7.50
C VAL A 181 1.17 -6.53 -8.38
N SER A 182 0.39 -7.59 -8.10
CA SER A 182 0.39 -8.85 -8.86
C SER A 182 0.01 -8.64 -10.32
N PHE A 183 -0.86 -7.68 -10.63
CA PHE A 183 -1.18 -7.31 -12.00
C PHE A 183 0.07 -6.89 -12.78
N TYR A 184 0.98 -6.14 -12.14
CA TYR A 184 2.25 -5.72 -12.76
C TYR A 184 3.31 -6.83 -12.73
N ALA A 185 3.26 -7.74 -11.76
CA ALA A 185 4.17 -8.87 -11.65
C ALA A 185 4.05 -9.82 -12.87
N SER A 186 2.86 -9.93 -13.47
CA SER A 186 2.66 -10.71 -14.69
C SER A 186 3.50 -10.24 -15.88
N ARG A 187 3.94 -8.99 -15.87
CA ARG A 187 4.84 -8.40 -16.85
C ARG A 187 6.31 -8.83 -16.67
N CYS A 188 6.64 -9.19 -15.43
CA CYS A 188 7.98 -9.59 -15.03
C CYS A 188 8.16 -11.08 -15.19
N GLY A 189 8.35 -11.62 -16.37
CA GLY A 189 8.50 -13.07 -16.59
C GLY A 189 9.25 -13.82 -15.47
N ALA A 190 9.15 -15.14 -15.40
CA ALA A 190 9.84 -15.94 -14.40
C ALA A 190 11.32 -15.52 -14.30
N PRO A 191 11.95 -15.51 -13.10
CA PRO A 191 13.32 -15.06 -12.93
C PRO A 191 14.21 -15.80 -13.92
N ALA A 192 14.92 -15.04 -14.76
CA ALA A 192 15.92 -15.60 -15.65
C ALA A 192 16.97 -16.29 -14.78
N THR A 193 16.94 -17.61 -14.74
CA THR A 193 18.06 -18.40 -14.26
C THR A 193 19.28 -17.99 -15.09
N PRO A 194 20.44 -17.76 -14.47
CA PRO A 194 21.63 -17.38 -15.22
C PRO A 194 21.93 -18.46 -16.27
N THR A 195 21.82 -18.09 -17.52
CA THR A 195 22.12 -18.96 -18.64
C THR A 195 23.64 -19.20 -18.67
N THR A 196 24.05 -20.35 -18.19
CA THR A 196 25.36 -20.90 -18.50
C THR A 196 25.34 -21.31 -19.98
N THR A 197 26.30 -20.81 -20.68
CA THR A 197 26.63 -20.92 -22.09
C THR A 197 26.40 -22.30 -22.71
N ALA A 198 25.77 -22.30 -23.88
CA ALA A 198 25.93 -23.11 -25.08
C ALA A 198 25.94 -24.64 -24.99
N ALA A 199 24.96 -25.26 -25.65
CA ALA A 199 25.20 -26.35 -26.61
C ALA A 199 23.99 -26.46 -27.54
N THR A 200 24.29 -26.58 -28.82
CA THR A 200 23.47 -26.66 -30.02
C THR A 200 22.58 -27.91 -30.06
N PRO A 201 21.47 -27.90 -30.82
CA PRO A 201 20.37 -28.84 -30.68
C PRO A 201 20.63 -30.18 -31.40
N THR A 202 20.16 -31.26 -30.83
CA THR A 202 19.88 -32.48 -31.57
C THR A 202 18.47 -32.91 -31.30
N SER A 203 17.67 -32.90 -32.34
CA SER A 203 16.32 -33.43 -32.39
C SER A 203 16.31 -34.93 -32.13
N THR A 204 15.52 -35.41 -31.23
CA THR A 204 14.97 -36.77 -31.33
C THR A 204 13.60 -36.82 -30.69
N ASP A 205 12.65 -37.06 -31.54
CA ASP A 205 11.27 -37.39 -31.30
C ASP A 205 11.15 -38.67 -30.47
N THR A 206 10.37 -38.68 -29.40
CA THR A 206 9.61 -39.86 -29.00
C THR A 206 8.59 -39.49 -27.90
N GLY A 207 7.35 -39.79 -28.19
CA GLY A 207 6.13 -39.58 -27.49
C GLY A 207 6.10 -39.73 -25.97
N SER A 208 5.43 -38.82 -25.34
CA SER A 208 4.88 -39.05 -24.00
C SER A 208 3.49 -38.42 -23.88
N LYS A 209 2.55 -39.32 -23.73
CA LYS A 209 1.22 -39.31 -23.15
C LYS A 209 0.73 -37.93 -22.69
N ALA A 210 -0.22 -37.40 -23.44
CA ALA A 210 -1.04 -36.25 -23.08
C ALA A 210 -1.75 -36.48 -21.75
N THR A 211 -1.32 -35.76 -20.72
CA THR A 211 -2.17 -35.46 -19.57
C THR A 211 -3.09 -34.33 -20.01
N THR A 212 -4.35 -34.61 -20.17
CA THR A 212 -5.41 -33.64 -20.52
C THR A 212 -5.39 -32.52 -19.47
N PRO A 213 -5.12 -31.26 -19.83
CA PRO A 213 -5.32 -30.14 -18.89
C PRO A 213 -6.83 -30.07 -18.57
N LEU A 214 -7.16 -29.91 -17.31
CA LEU A 214 -8.51 -29.52 -16.91
C LEU A 214 -8.89 -28.26 -17.71
N PRO A 215 -10.14 -28.15 -18.21
CA PRO A 215 -10.55 -27.04 -19.03
C PRO A 215 -10.47 -25.76 -18.19
N HIS A 216 -9.45 -24.94 -18.41
CA HIS A 216 -9.40 -23.60 -17.85
C HIS A 216 -10.57 -22.79 -18.40
N ALA A 217 -11.40 -22.28 -17.53
CA ALA A 217 -12.49 -21.41 -17.90
C ALA A 217 -12.11 -19.96 -17.54
N TYR A 218 -12.61 -19.01 -18.32
CA TYR A 218 -12.39 -17.59 -18.12
C TYR A 218 -13.70 -16.90 -17.80
N ALA A 219 -13.66 -15.91 -16.91
CA ALA A 219 -14.79 -15.04 -16.63
C ALA A 219 -14.36 -13.58 -16.59
N VAL A 220 -15.31 -12.65 -16.63
CA VAL A 220 -15.03 -11.23 -16.49
C VAL A 220 -15.56 -10.77 -15.13
N GLN A 221 -14.66 -10.38 -14.23
CA GLN A 221 -15.04 -9.80 -12.94
C GLN A 221 -15.33 -8.32 -13.10
N VAL A 222 -16.49 -7.88 -12.64
CA VAL A 222 -16.95 -6.48 -12.76
C VAL A 222 -17.02 -5.76 -11.42
N LEU A 223 -17.10 -6.51 -10.31
CA LEU A 223 -17.24 -5.94 -8.97
C LEU A 223 -16.64 -6.89 -7.92
N ALA A 224 -16.04 -6.34 -6.86
CA ALA A 224 -15.69 -7.06 -5.65
C ALA A 224 -15.97 -6.17 -4.43
N VAL A 225 -16.97 -6.52 -3.63
CA VAL A 225 -17.44 -5.71 -2.49
C VAL A 225 -17.87 -6.59 -1.32
N LYS A 226 -17.94 -6.02 -0.13
CA LYS A 226 -18.49 -6.68 1.07
C LYS A 226 -19.99 -6.45 1.26
N SER A 227 -20.58 -5.50 0.55
CA SER A 227 -22.00 -5.13 0.69
C SER A 227 -22.87 -5.92 -0.29
N ALA A 228 -23.83 -6.68 0.25
CA ALA A 228 -24.81 -7.41 -0.55
C ALA A 228 -25.69 -6.47 -1.40
N ALA A 229 -26.05 -5.30 -0.88
CA ALA A 229 -26.87 -4.32 -1.61
C ALA A 229 -26.19 -3.81 -2.89
N GLN A 230 -24.87 -3.61 -2.86
CA GLN A 230 -24.10 -3.22 -4.05
C GLN A 230 -24.02 -4.34 -5.09
N VAL A 231 -24.03 -5.59 -4.62
CA VAL A 231 -24.09 -6.79 -5.51
C VAL A 231 -25.41 -6.84 -6.23
N ASP A 232 -26.52 -6.67 -5.51
CA ASP A 232 -27.88 -6.72 -6.08
C ASP A 232 -28.11 -5.61 -7.12
N ASP A 233 -27.64 -4.39 -6.83
CA ASP A 233 -27.67 -3.28 -7.79
C ASP A 233 -26.88 -3.61 -9.06
N MET A 234 -25.68 -4.15 -8.92
CA MET A 234 -24.84 -4.54 -10.06
C MET A 234 -25.46 -5.67 -10.87
N LEU A 235 -26.00 -6.71 -10.22
CA LEU A 235 -26.68 -7.81 -10.89
C LEU A 235 -27.89 -7.33 -11.70
N THR A 236 -28.68 -6.41 -11.12
CA THR A 236 -29.84 -5.81 -11.78
C THR A 236 -29.41 -5.03 -13.02
N ARG A 237 -28.39 -4.20 -12.93
CA ARG A 237 -27.84 -3.46 -14.08
C ARG A 237 -27.33 -4.39 -15.18
N LEU A 238 -26.56 -5.41 -14.82
CA LEU A 238 -26.04 -6.39 -15.79
C LEU A 238 -27.14 -7.16 -16.48
N LYS A 239 -28.18 -7.56 -15.74
CA LYS A 239 -29.36 -8.25 -16.30
C LYS A 239 -30.12 -7.40 -17.31
N VAL A 240 -30.37 -6.11 -17.01
CA VAL A 240 -31.00 -5.15 -17.92
C VAL A 240 -30.19 -4.98 -19.22
N MET A 241 -28.86 -5.04 -19.13
CA MET A 241 -27.96 -4.92 -20.28
C MET A 241 -27.74 -6.25 -21.04
N GLY A 242 -28.42 -7.32 -20.63
CA GLY A 242 -28.36 -8.63 -21.27
C GLY A 242 -27.14 -9.48 -20.92
N PHE A 243 -26.46 -9.19 -19.82
CA PHE A 243 -25.34 -9.98 -19.34
C PHE A 243 -25.79 -10.99 -18.28
N VAL A 244 -25.34 -12.23 -18.42
CA VAL A 244 -25.53 -13.26 -17.38
C VAL A 244 -24.36 -13.13 -16.38
N ALA A 245 -24.70 -12.75 -15.16
CA ALA A 245 -23.73 -12.58 -14.09
C ALA A 245 -24.00 -13.56 -12.95
N ARG A 246 -22.95 -13.95 -12.24
CA ARG A 246 -23.00 -14.75 -11.02
C ARG A 246 -22.18 -14.13 -9.92
N VAL A 247 -22.53 -14.48 -8.68
CA VAL A 247 -21.80 -14.02 -7.48
C VAL A 247 -20.93 -15.17 -6.97
N VAL A 248 -19.68 -14.90 -6.78
CA VAL A 248 -18.73 -15.81 -6.12
C VAL A 248 -18.32 -15.17 -4.81
N ARG A 249 -18.50 -15.89 -3.70
CA ARG A 249 -18.02 -15.44 -2.38
C ARG A 249 -16.67 -16.04 -2.14
N ASP A 250 -15.67 -15.22 -1.83
CA ASP A 250 -14.35 -15.71 -1.45
C ASP A 250 -14.24 -15.95 0.06
N SER A 251 -13.14 -16.61 0.46
CA SER A 251 -12.85 -16.93 1.87
C SER A 251 -12.67 -15.69 2.76
N SER A 252 -12.37 -14.54 2.19
CA SER A 252 -12.23 -13.24 2.89
C SER A 252 -13.55 -12.47 3.04
N GLY A 253 -14.67 -13.07 2.58
CA GLY A 253 -16.02 -12.53 2.72
C GLY A 253 -16.41 -11.49 1.68
N PHE A 254 -15.62 -11.32 0.62
CA PHE A 254 -15.99 -10.47 -0.52
C PHE A 254 -16.95 -11.20 -1.46
N PHE A 255 -17.93 -10.46 -1.94
CA PHE A 255 -18.78 -10.86 -3.05
C PHE A 255 -18.15 -10.37 -4.35
N LYS A 256 -17.82 -11.29 -5.24
CA LYS A 256 -17.27 -11.03 -6.58
C LYS A 256 -18.36 -11.28 -7.61
N VAL A 257 -18.70 -10.26 -8.38
CA VAL A 257 -19.66 -10.39 -9.48
C VAL A 257 -18.89 -10.71 -10.75
N ARG A 258 -19.14 -11.87 -11.33
CA ARG A 258 -18.50 -12.38 -12.55
C ARG A 258 -19.51 -12.55 -13.66
N VAL A 259 -19.12 -12.18 -14.88
CA VAL A 259 -19.94 -12.29 -16.10
C VAL A 259 -19.36 -13.35 -17.01
N GLY A 260 -20.23 -14.25 -17.47
CA GLY A 260 -19.92 -15.29 -18.42
C GLY A 260 -19.09 -16.45 -17.86
N HIS A 261 -18.87 -17.44 -18.70
CA HIS A 261 -17.99 -18.58 -18.52
C HIS A 261 -17.46 -18.91 -19.90
N TYR A 262 -16.20 -18.59 -20.17
CA TYR A 262 -15.62 -18.63 -21.50
C TYR A 262 -14.54 -19.70 -21.58
N ALA A 263 -14.51 -20.45 -22.68
CA ALA A 263 -13.49 -21.47 -22.92
C ALA A 263 -12.14 -20.84 -23.31
N THR A 264 -12.14 -19.61 -23.83
CA THR A 264 -10.94 -18.91 -24.26
C THR A 264 -10.83 -17.52 -23.63
N ARG A 265 -9.60 -17.10 -23.41
CA ARG A 265 -9.31 -15.76 -22.89
C ARG A 265 -9.78 -14.65 -23.85
N ASP A 266 -9.70 -14.89 -25.15
CA ASP A 266 -10.10 -13.91 -26.17
C ASP A 266 -11.61 -13.62 -26.15
N GLU A 267 -12.43 -14.62 -25.87
CA GLU A 267 -13.88 -14.43 -25.68
C GLU A 267 -14.18 -13.59 -24.44
N ALA A 268 -13.48 -13.86 -23.34
CA ALA A 268 -13.57 -13.07 -22.11
C ALA A 268 -13.13 -11.62 -22.34
N VAL A 269 -12.03 -11.39 -23.07
CA VAL A 269 -11.54 -10.03 -23.42
C VAL A 269 -12.56 -9.27 -24.27
N ARG A 270 -13.18 -9.91 -25.26
CA ARG A 270 -14.24 -9.27 -26.05
C ARG A 270 -15.44 -8.87 -25.18
N THR A 271 -15.81 -9.70 -24.22
CA THR A 271 -16.87 -9.38 -23.26
C THR A 271 -16.46 -8.29 -22.28
N GLN A 272 -15.22 -8.29 -21.82
CA GLN A 272 -14.64 -7.22 -21.00
C GLN A 272 -14.77 -5.85 -21.70
N GLN A 273 -14.42 -5.76 -22.97
CA GLN A 273 -14.54 -4.52 -23.75
C GLN A 273 -15.99 -4.04 -23.85
N ARG A 274 -16.94 -4.95 -24.11
CA ARG A 274 -18.38 -4.62 -24.14
C ARG A 274 -18.91 -4.16 -22.79
N LEU A 275 -18.46 -4.79 -21.69
CA LEU A 275 -18.81 -4.40 -20.33
C LEU A 275 -18.25 -3.02 -19.99
N LYS A 276 -17.00 -2.74 -20.34
CA LYS A 276 -16.37 -1.44 -20.13
C LYS A 276 -17.14 -0.30 -20.82
N GLN A 277 -17.65 -0.55 -22.03
CA GLN A 277 -18.42 0.45 -22.77
C GLN A 277 -19.83 0.66 -22.20
N LYS A 278 -20.50 -0.40 -21.71
CA LYS A 278 -21.92 -0.35 -21.31
C LYS A 278 -22.12 -0.07 -19.82
N VAL A 279 -21.27 -0.64 -18.97
CA VAL A 279 -21.40 -0.58 -17.50
C VAL A 279 -20.47 0.45 -16.92
N GLY A 280 -19.37 0.77 -17.60
CA GLY A 280 -18.27 1.57 -17.06
C GLY A 280 -17.40 0.75 -16.10
N GLY A 281 -16.57 1.43 -15.31
CA GLY A 281 -15.65 0.78 -14.39
C GLY A 281 -14.45 0.13 -15.09
N GLN A 282 -13.78 -0.76 -14.39
CA GLN A 282 -12.64 -1.51 -14.91
C GLN A 282 -12.84 -3.01 -14.75
N PRO A 283 -13.72 -3.62 -15.58
CA PRO A 283 -13.87 -5.07 -15.59
C PRO A 283 -12.56 -5.73 -16.04
N PHE A 284 -12.22 -6.88 -15.47
CA PHE A 284 -11.02 -7.64 -15.84
C PHE A 284 -11.30 -9.13 -15.96
N VAL A 285 -10.51 -9.79 -16.82
CA VAL A 285 -10.61 -11.24 -17.05
C VAL A 285 -9.96 -11.98 -15.89
N VAL A 286 -10.63 -12.99 -15.38
CA VAL A 286 -10.15 -13.90 -14.34
C VAL A 286 -10.16 -15.33 -14.85
N ASP A 287 -9.15 -16.11 -14.44
CA ASP A 287 -9.12 -17.55 -14.65
C ASP A 287 -10.01 -18.22 -13.60
N GLU A 288 -10.74 -19.25 -14.03
CA GLU A 288 -11.53 -20.09 -13.14
C GLU A 288 -11.01 -21.52 -13.24
N PRO A 289 -10.72 -22.14 -12.08
CA PRO A 289 -10.30 -23.54 -12.04
C PRO A 289 -11.41 -24.50 -12.45
#